data_259ec6caeaab063939962747b750e4e7
#
_entry.id   259ec6caeaab063939962747b750e4e7
#
_cell.length_a   1.000
_cell.length_b   1.000
_cell.length_c   1.000
_cell.angle_alpha   90.00
_cell.angle_beta   90.00
_cell.angle_gamma   90.00
#
_symmetry.space_group_name_H-M   'P 1'
#
loop_
_entity.id
_entity.type
_entity.pdbx_description
1 polymer ?
#
loop_
_entity_poly.entity_id
_entity_poly.type
_entity_poly.pdbx_seq_one_letter_code
_entity_poly.pdbx_strand_id
1 'polypeptide(L)'
;FETFNFDGNDKFIVADGNNAPTVFNTSFSATDVSSAGSGEVSTAVTGAKFVKVLKNHMFYAGMSSTPQEIVFSVPFDEDNFATGSGAGSIKVDDTIVGLKVFRQDLFIFCENRIFKLSGSSLSDFVITPVTRDIGCVNGQTIQEFAGDLIFLAPDGLRTVAGTARIGDVELGTISANV
;
A
#
# COMPACT_ATOMS: atom_id res chain seq x y z
N PHE A 1 10.57 -0.83 3.57
CA PHE A 1 11.09 0.53 3.29
C PHE A 1 10.69 0.97 1.88
N GLU A 2 10.76 2.28 1.64
CA GLU A 2 10.56 2.90 0.32
C GLU A 2 11.55 4.04 0.14
N THR A 3 12.00 4.28 -1.09
CA THR A 3 12.82 5.44 -1.45
C THR A 3 11.98 6.44 -2.22
N PHE A 4 12.21 7.73 -1.99
CA PHE A 4 11.42 8.79 -2.63
C PHE A 4 12.21 10.10 -2.72
N ASN A 5 11.69 11.02 -3.56
CA ASN A 5 12.26 12.34 -3.75
C ASN A 5 11.12 13.31 -4.03
N PHE A 6 10.57 13.94 -2.98
CA PHE A 6 9.44 14.86 -3.12
C PHE A 6 9.85 16.31 -3.33
N ASP A 7 10.97 16.72 -2.78
CA ASP A 7 11.43 18.11 -2.74
C ASP A 7 12.82 18.31 -3.38
N GLY A 8 13.21 17.38 -4.27
CA GLY A 8 14.52 17.39 -4.91
C GLY A 8 15.63 16.74 -4.07
N ASN A 9 15.30 16.23 -2.87
CA ASN A 9 16.23 15.52 -2.00
C ASN A 9 15.84 14.05 -1.88
N ASP A 10 16.80 13.17 -2.13
CA ASP A 10 16.60 11.74 -1.96
C ASP A 10 16.44 11.39 -0.49
N LYS A 11 15.37 10.70 -0.17
CA LYS A 11 15.04 10.21 1.16
C LYS A 11 14.65 8.74 1.10
N PHE A 12 14.71 8.07 2.24
CA PHE A 12 14.06 6.77 2.39
C PHE A 12 13.27 6.72 3.70
N ILE A 13 12.21 5.96 3.69
CA ILE A 13 11.33 5.75 4.84
C ILE A 13 11.31 4.29 5.24
N VAL A 14 11.33 4.05 6.54
CA VAL A 14 11.22 2.71 7.15
C VAL A 14 9.96 2.65 7.99
N ALA A 15 9.21 1.56 7.85
CA ALA A 15 8.05 1.23 8.66
C ALA A 15 8.24 -0.19 9.23
N ASP A 16 8.16 -0.34 10.55
CA ASP A 16 8.48 -1.58 11.26
C ASP A 16 7.25 -2.29 11.84
N GLY A 17 6.09 -1.66 11.76
CA GLY A 17 4.83 -2.19 12.27
C GLY A 17 4.56 -1.96 13.76
N ASN A 18 5.46 -1.27 14.46
CA ASN A 18 5.34 -0.99 15.89
C ASN A 18 5.49 0.50 16.21
N ASN A 19 6.45 1.16 15.60
CA ASN A 19 6.78 2.56 15.84
C ASN A 19 6.21 3.46 14.75
N ALA A 20 6.34 4.77 14.92
CA ALA A 20 6.08 5.72 13.84
C ALA A 20 7.06 5.43 12.68
N PRO A 21 6.61 5.48 11.41
CA PRO A 21 7.52 5.39 10.28
C PRO A 21 8.59 6.47 10.38
N THR A 22 9.83 6.12 10.10
CA THR A 22 10.97 7.04 10.22
C THR A 22 11.55 7.36 8.85
N VAL A 23 11.65 8.63 8.53
CA VAL A 23 12.27 9.17 7.31
C VAL A 23 13.73 9.50 7.57
N PHE A 24 14.59 9.07 6.67
CA PHE A 24 16.02 9.38 6.66
C PHE A 24 16.35 10.20 5.41
N ASN A 25 17.09 11.27 5.59
CA ASN A 25 17.67 12.06 4.51
C ASN A 25 19.08 11.55 4.11
N THR A 26 19.68 12.19 3.12
CA THR A 26 21.03 11.84 2.63
C THR A 26 22.16 12.00 3.68
N SER A 27 21.92 12.76 4.73
CA SER A 27 22.85 12.91 5.87
C SER A 27 22.56 11.91 7.00
N PHE A 28 21.65 10.94 6.76
CA PHE A 28 21.18 9.96 7.76
C PHE A 28 20.53 10.60 8.99
N SER A 29 20.04 11.84 8.88
CA SER A 29 19.19 12.42 9.90
C SER A 29 17.81 11.77 9.85
N ALA A 30 17.30 11.35 11.00
CA ALA A 30 16.04 10.63 11.15
C ALA A 30 14.96 11.57 11.66
N THR A 31 13.74 11.46 11.10
CA THR A 31 12.54 12.18 11.56
C THR A 31 11.37 11.22 11.55
N ASP A 32 10.64 11.15 12.65
CA ASP A 32 9.45 10.29 12.76
C ASP A 32 8.24 10.96 12.13
N VAL A 33 7.47 10.17 11.39
CA VAL A 33 6.21 10.58 10.76
C VAL A 33 5.06 10.30 11.69
N SER A 34 4.30 11.31 12.03
CA SER A 34 3.10 11.15 12.87
C SER A 34 1.94 11.93 12.28
N SER A 35 0.76 11.32 12.20
CA SER A 35 -0.51 12.02 11.91
C SER A 35 -1.32 12.18 13.18
N ALA A 36 -1.97 13.27 13.39
CA ALA A 36 -3.05 13.50 14.36
C ALA A 36 -3.12 14.95 14.87
N GLY A 37 -3.02 15.92 13.98
CA GLY A 37 -3.30 17.33 14.27
C GLY A 37 -4.76 17.70 14.05
N SER A 38 -5.12 18.90 14.43
CA SER A 38 -6.44 19.47 14.10
C SER A 38 -6.51 19.78 12.59
N GLY A 39 -7.52 19.22 11.91
CA GLY A 39 -7.67 19.33 10.45
C GLY A 39 -6.87 18.30 9.65
N GLU A 40 -6.23 17.37 10.32
CA GLU A 40 -5.51 16.25 9.73
C GLU A 40 -6.37 14.96 9.66
N VAL A 41 -5.86 13.97 8.94
CA VAL A 41 -6.44 12.62 8.98
C VAL A 41 -6.43 12.12 10.42
N SER A 42 -7.57 11.65 10.89
CA SER A 42 -7.72 11.22 12.31
C SER A 42 -6.98 9.93 12.64
N THR A 43 -6.61 9.15 11.62
CA THR A 43 -5.93 7.87 11.81
C THR A 43 -4.42 8.09 11.86
N ALA A 44 -3.82 7.77 13.00
CA ALA A 44 -2.37 7.80 13.15
C ALA A 44 -1.68 6.74 12.29
N VAL A 45 -0.53 7.07 11.72
CA VAL A 45 0.30 6.15 10.94
C VAL A 45 1.30 5.36 11.80
N THR A 46 1.33 5.63 13.10
CA THR A 46 2.13 4.84 14.04
C THR A 46 1.76 3.36 13.96
N GLY A 47 2.77 2.51 13.87
CA GLY A 47 2.57 1.08 13.70
C GLY A 47 2.28 0.65 12.26
N ALA A 48 2.46 1.53 11.28
CA ALA A 48 2.39 1.14 9.88
C ALA A 48 3.44 0.07 9.56
N LYS A 49 3.02 -0.96 8.81
CA LYS A 49 3.90 -2.03 8.31
C LYS A 49 4.30 -1.82 6.87
N PHE A 50 3.45 -1.14 6.12
CA PHE A 50 3.60 -0.96 4.68
C PHE A 50 3.63 0.52 4.35
N VAL A 51 4.58 0.89 3.51
CA VAL A 51 4.72 2.24 2.99
C VAL A 51 5.04 2.17 1.51
N LYS A 52 4.34 2.98 0.70
CA LYS A 52 4.54 3.07 -0.75
C LYS A 52 4.30 4.49 -1.25
N VAL A 53 5.05 4.88 -2.27
CA VAL A 53 4.85 6.14 -2.99
C VAL A 53 4.01 5.90 -4.23
N LEU A 54 2.95 6.67 -4.41
CA LEU A 54 2.16 6.71 -5.64
C LEU A 54 1.75 8.16 -5.93
N LYS A 55 2.01 8.66 -7.15
CA LYS A 55 1.58 10.00 -7.61
C LYS A 55 1.90 11.12 -6.61
N ASN A 56 3.13 11.10 -6.10
CA ASN A 56 3.66 12.06 -5.12
C ASN A 56 3.00 12.04 -3.73
N HIS A 57 2.10 11.11 -3.46
CA HIS A 57 1.60 10.82 -2.12
C HIS A 57 2.37 9.67 -1.49
N MET A 58 2.59 9.75 -0.18
CA MET A 58 3.06 8.61 0.60
C MET A 58 1.85 7.88 1.19
N PHE A 59 1.77 6.58 0.96
CA PHE A 59 0.69 5.70 1.45
C PHE A 59 1.19 4.84 2.60
N TYR A 60 0.44 4.81 3.69
CA TYR A 60 0.72 4.06 4.92
C TYR A 60 -0.39 3.08 5.19
N ALA A 61 -0.07 1.83 5.52
CA ALA A 61 -1.05 0.81 5.87
C ALA A 61 -0.49 -0.24 6.82
N GLY A 62 -1.38 -1.10 7.31
CA GLY A 62 -1.03 -2.22 8.19
C GLY A 62 -0.87 -1.82 9.65
N MET A 63 -1.44 -0.69 10.08
CA MET A 63 -1.55 -0.31 11.48
C MET A 63 -2.41 -1.34 12.22
N SER A 64 -1.94 -1.82 13.37
CA SER A 64 -2.67 -2.83 14.14
C SER A 64 -4.02 -2.35 14.67
N SER A 65 -4.15 -1.04 14.93
CA SER A 65 -5.41 -0.42 15.37
C SER A 65 -6.44 -0.26 14.25
N THR A 66 -5.98 -0.15 13.00
CA THR A 66 -6.81 0.08 11.81
C THR A 66 -6.30 -0.76 10.63
N PRO A 67 -6.37 -2.11 10.73
CA PRO A 67 -5.72 -3.00 9.76
C PRO A 67 -6.34 -2.97 8.36
N GLN A 68 -7.50 -2.36 8.22
CA GLN A 68 -8.26 -2.21 6.98
C GLN A 68 -8.13 -0.81 6.36
N GLU A 69 -7.30 0.06 6.94
CA GLU A 69 -7.21 1.45 6.53
C GLU A 69 -5.86 1.78 5.89
N ILE A 70 -5.92 2.58 4.84
CA ILE A 70 -4.77 3.17 4.19
C ILE A 70 -4.86 4.67 4.42
N VAL A 71 -3.82 5.27 4.96
CA VAL A 71 -3.66 6.71 5.11
C VAL A 71 -2.70 7.20 4.05
N PHE A 72 -2.96 8.35 3.43
CA PHE A 72 -2.03 8.96 2.49
C PHE A 72 -1.82 10.45 2.80
N SER A 73 -0.58 10.86 2.56
CA SER A 73 -0.10 12.22 2.83
C SER A 73 -0.61 13.24 1.80
N VAL A 74 -0.40 14.51 2.08
CA VAL A 74 -0.43 15.58 1.07
C VAL A 74 0.59 15.26 -0.05
N PRO A 75 0.33 15.66 -1.32
CA PRO A 75 1.32 15.49 -2.38
C PRO A 75 2.64 16.20 -2.06
N PHE A 76 3.75 15.55 -2.32
CA PHE A 76 5.11 16.05 -2.12
C PHE A 76 5.52 16.31 -0.67
N ASP A 77 4.75 15.80 0.31
CA ASP A 77 5.03 16.00 1.73
C ASP A 77 4.65 14.72 2.51
N GLU A 78 5.64 13.95 2.89
CA GLU A 78 5.47 12.63 3.50
C GLU A 78 4.92 12.67 4.93
N ASP A 79 5.06 13.80 5.63
CA ASP A 79 4.65 13.99 7.03
C ASP A 79 3.49 14.97 7.19
N ASN A 80 2.79 15.28 6.14
CA ASN A 80 1.67 16.21 6.18
C ASN A 80 0.35 15.49 5.87
N PHE A 81 -0.59 15.53 6.79
CA PHE A 81 -1.87 14.84 6.70
C PHE A 81 -3.08 15.79 6.70
N ALA A 82 -2.87 17.04 6.32
CA ALA A 82 -3.92 18.06 6.23
C ALA A 82 -4.95 17.67 5.14
N THR A 83 -6.18 17.36 5.55
CA THR A 83 -7.24 16.91 4.65
C THR A 83 -7.64 17.97 3.63
N GLY A 84 -7.58 19.26 4.02
CA GLY A 84 -7.83 20.37 3.10
C GLY A 84 -6.76 20.58 2.02
N SER A 85 -5.61 19.90 2.13
CA SER A 85 -4.47 20.00 1.20
C SER A 85 -4.26 18.71 0.37
N GLY A 86 -5.19 17.75 0.45
CA GLY A 86 -5.17 16.55 -0.38
C GLY A 86 -4.72 15.27 0.33
N ALA A 87 -4.50 15.31 1.64
CA ALA A 87 -4.35 14.09 2.43
C ALA A 87 -5.69 13.42 2.70
N GLY A 88 -5.69 12.13 3.00
CA GLY A 88 -6.90 11.41 3.32
C GLY A 88 -6.65 9.99 3.80
N SER A 89 -7.75 9.28 4.02
CA SER A 89 -7.72 7.85 4.28
C SER A 89 -8.77 7.09 3.49
N ILE A 90 -8.50 5.85 3.23
CA ILE A 90 -9.37 4.94 2.49
C ILE A 90 -9.50 3.65 3.28
N LYS A 91 -10.74 3.18 3.51
CA LYS A 91 -11.01 1.89 4.14
C LYS A 91 -11.39 0.86 3.10
N VAL A 92 -10.80 -0.31 3.24
CA VAL A 92 -11.21 -1.53 2.54
C VAL A 92 -11.93 -2.46 3.52
N ASP A 93 -12.62 -3.46 3.02
CA ASP A 93 -13.43 -4.36 3.86
C ASP A 93 -12.69 -5.64 4.30
N ASP A 94 -11.34 -5.63 4.24
CA ASP A 94 -10.51 -6.77 4.63
C ASP A 94 -9.14 -6.30 5.17
N THR A 95 -8.46 -7.16 5.95
CA THR A 95 -7.15 -6.86 6.55
C THR A 95 -6.06 -6.73 5.50
N ILE A 96 -5.36 -5.62 5.49
CA ILE A 96 -4.27 -5.36 4.53
C ILE A 96 -3.01 -6.10 4.98
N VAL A 97 -2.46 -6.91 4.08
CA VAL A 97 -1.23 -7.68 4.27
C VAL A 97 -0.08 -7.24 3.38
N GLY A 98 -0.31 -6.35 2.43
CA GLY A 98 0.74 -5.81 1.58
C GLY A 98 0.28 -4.71 0.64
N LEU A 99 1.22 -3.85 0.27
CA LEU A 99 1.03 -2.81 -0.75
C LEU A 99 2.10 -2.98 -1.83
N LYS A 100 1.72 -2.83 -3.09
CA LYS A 100 2.65 -2.83 -4.23
C LYS A 100 2.22 -1.84 -5.29
N VAL A 101 3.10 -0.93 -5.67
CA VAL A 101 2.88 -0.08 -6.84
C VAL A 101 3.28 -0.86 -8.09
N PHE A 102 2.39 -0.91 -9.06
CA PHE A 102 2.61 -1.59 -10.32
C PHE A 102 1.83 -0.89 -11.44
N ARG A 103 2.49 -0.58 -12.55
CA ARG A 103 1.91 0.11 -13.72
C ARG A 103 1.12 1.37 -13.35
N GLN A 104 1.66 2.19 -12.44
CA GLN A 104 1.07 3.45 -11.98
C GLN A 104 -0.20 3.34 -11.10
N ASP A 105 -0.59 2.15 -10.69
CA ASP A 105 -1.65 1.88 -9.74
C ASP A 105 -1.08 1.29 -8.45
N LEU A 106 -1.78 1.49 -7.32
CA LEU A 106 -1.45 0.84 -6.05
C LEU A 106 -2.31 -0.41 -5.89
N PHE A 107 -1.68 -1.57 -5.86
CA PHE A 107 -2.32 -2.83 -5.52
C PHE A 107 -2.30 -3.03 -4.01
N ILE A 108 -3.48 -3.29 -3.45
CA ILE A 108 -3.73 -3.48 -2.03
C ILE A 108 -4.06 -4.95 -1.84
N PHE A 109 -3.12 -5.69 -1.27
CA PHE A 109 -3.29 -7.10 -0.99
C PHE A 109 -3.84 -7.26 0.42
N CYS A 110 -4.97 -7.94 0.53
CA CYS A 110 -5.62 -8.29 1.80
C CYS A 110 -5.59 -9.80 2.03
N GLU A 111 -6.04 -10.25 3.20
CA GLU A 111 -6.06 -11.68 3.54
C GLU A 111 -6.93 -12.50 2.60
N ASN A 112 -8.08 -11.97 2.15
CA ASN A 112 -9.04 -12.71 1.32
C ASN A 112 -9.33 -12.01 -0.01
N ARG A 113 -8.80 -10.81 -0.26
CA ARG A 113 -9.14 -9.96 -1.43
C ARG A 113 -7.93 -9.21 -1.93
N ILE A 114 -8.04 -8.73 -3.16
CA ILE A 114 -7.06 -7.79 -3.73
C ILE A 114 -7.84 -6.62 -4.33
N PHE A 115 -7.40 -5.42 -4.02
CA PHE A 115 -7.93 -4.19 -4.60
C PHE A 115 -6.86 -3.47 -5.40
N LYS A 116 -7.32 -2.61 -6.29
CA LYS A 116 -6.48 -1.69 -7.05
C LYS A 116 -6.97 -0.27 -6.82
N LEU A 117 -6.09 0.61 -6.41
CA LEU A 117 -6.30 2.04 -6.33
C LEU A 117 -5.68 2.69 -7.56
N SER A 118 -6.50 3.38 -8.32
CA SER A 118 -6.11 4.18 -9.49
C SER A 118 -6.46 5.64 -9.24
N GLY A 119 -5.81 6.54 -9.97
CA GLY A 119 -5.99 7.97 -9.81
C GLY A 119 -4.68 8.69 -9.52
N SER A 120 -4.74 10.00 -9.34
CA SER A 120 -3.57 10.86 -9.14
C SER A 120 -3.70 11.80 -7.94
N SER A 121 -4.88 11.92 -7.36
CA SER A 121 -5.17 12.84 -6.25
C SER A 121 -6.39 12.37 -5.46
N LEU A 122 -6.62 12.95 -4.29
CA LEU A 122 -7.78 12.67 -3.45
C LEU A 122 -9.12 12.74 -4.21
N SER A 123 -9.23 13.64 -5.18
CA SER A 123 -10.49 13.88 -5.92
C SER A 123 -10.79 12.82 -6.98
N ASP A 124 -9.80 12.06 -7.44
CA ASP A 124 -9.93 11.06 -8.50
C ASP A 124 -9.47 9.65 -8.10
N PHE A 125 -9.10 9.44 -6.84
CA PHE A 125 -8.78 8.11 -6.35
C PHE A 125 -10.01 7.20 -6.38
N VAL A 126 -9.89 6.09 -7.09
CA VAL A 126 -10.92 5.06 -7.21
C VAL A 126 -10.36 3.71 -6.82
N ILE A 127 -11.02 3.05 -5.88
CA ILE A 127 -10.72 1.65 -5.52
C ILE A 127 -11.63 0.71 -6.33
N THR A 128 -11.01 -0.25 -6.98
CA THR A 128 -11.70 -1.33 -7.70
C THR A 128 -11.24 -2.69 -7.17
N PRO A 129 -12.15 -3.66 -6.94
CA PRO A 129 -11.77 -5.01 -6.59
C PRO A 129 -11.11 -5.68 -7.81
N VAL A 130 -9.99 -6.35 -7.57
CA VAL A 130 -9.30 -7.23 -8.54
C VAL A 130 -9.75 -8.67 -8.32
N THR A 131 -9.81 -9.08 -7.04
CA THR A 131 -10.34 -10.37 -6.61
C THR A 131 -11.29 -10.16 -5.44
N ARG A 132 -12.22 -11.10 -5.21
CA ARG A 132 -13.18 -11.02 -4.11
C ARG A 132 -13.03 -12.12 -3.08
N ASP A 133 -12.44 -13.24 -3.49
CA ASP A 133 -12.34 -14.46 -2.66
C ASP A 133 -10.92 -15.04 -2.66
N ILE A 134 -9.95 -14.29 -3.18
CA ILE A 134 -8.54 -14.68 -3.25
C ILE A 134 -7.69 -13.54 -2.76
N GLY A 135 -7.01 -13.77 -1.64
CA GLY A 135 -6.09 -12.84 -1.03
C GLY A 135 -4.65 -13.35 -1.01
N CYS A 136 -3.82 -12.64 -0.28
CA CYS A 136 -2.39 -12.90 -0.15
C CYS A 136 -2.05 -13.36 1.27
N VAL A 137 -1.30 -14.44 1.40
CA VAL A 137 -0.89 -14.98 2.71
C VAL A 137 0.13 -14.06 3.39
N ASN A 138 1.04 -13.47 2.61
CA ASN A 138 2.10 -12.61 3.14
C ASN A 138 2.55 -11.59 2.09
N GLY A 139 2.49 -10.32 2.44
CA GLY A 139 2.88 -9.21 1.55
C GLY A 139 4.35 -9.23 1.09
N GLN A 140 5.24 -9.91 1.80
CA GLN A 140 6.65 -10.06 1.38
C GLN A 140 6.80 -11.01 0.17
N THR A 141 5.79 -11.82 -0.13
CA THR A 141 5.79 -12.71 -1.28
C THR A 141 5.40 -12.02 -2.59
N ILE A 142 4.94 -10.78 -2.51
CA ILE A 142 4.49 -10.01 -3.68
C ILE A 142 5.71 -9.55 -4.48
N GLN A 143 5.87 -10.10 -5.68
CA GLN A 143 6.98 -9.79 -6.57
C GLN A 143 6.49 -9.43 -7.96
N GLU A 144 7.23 -8.58 -8.64
CA GLU A 144 7.03 -8.32 -10.05
C GLU A 144 7.81 -9.36 -10.88
N PHE A 145 7.12 -10.05 -11.75
CA PHE A 145 7.70 -11.06 -12.61
C PHE A 145 7.03 -11.09 -14.00
N ALA A 146 7.83 -11.06 -15.04
CA ALA A 146 7.37 -11.15 -16.44
C ALA A 146 6.25 -10.15 -16.80
N GLY A 147 6.27 -8.96 -16.21
CA GLY A 147 5.28 -7.91 -16.47
C GLY A 147 3.94 -8.10 -15.76
N ASP A 148 3.89 -8.95 -14.76
CA ASP A 148 2.75 -9.14 -13.86
C ASP A 148 3.20 -9.16 -12.39
N LEU A 149 2.27 -9.14 -11.45
CA LEU A 149 2.52 -9.36 -10.03
C LEU A 149 2.23 -10.83 -9.69
N ILE A 150 3.19 -11.50 -9.06
CA ILE A 150 3.01 -12.80 -8.45
C ILE A 150 2.94 -12.66 -6.93
N PHE A 151 2.15 -13.51 -6.30
CA PHE A 151 1.96 -13.53 -4.86
C PHE A 151 1.60 -14.94 -4.37
N LEU A 152 1.81 -15.19 -3.08
CA LEU A 152 1.41 -16.43 -2.44
C LEU A 152 -0.04 -16.31 -1.96
N ALA A 153 -0.94 -17.02 -2.60
CA ALA A 153 -2.32 -17.24 -2.16
C ALA A 153 -2.41 -18.49 -1.27
N PRO A 154 -3.53 -18.71 -0.57
CA PRO A 154 -3.70 -19.90 0.29
C PRO A 154 -3.53 -21.24 -0.43
N ASP A 155 -3.75 -21.30 -1.72
CA ASP A 155 -3.67 -22.49 -2.57
C ASP A 155 -2.42 -22.54 -3.47
N GLY A 156 -1.50 -21.61 -3.31
CA GLY A 156 -0.23 -21.58 -4.02
C GLY A 156 0.13 -20.27 -4.68
N LEU A 157 1.15 -20.27 -5.52
CA LEU A 157 1.59 -19.08 -6.25
C LEU A 157 0.60 -18.72 -7.36
N ARG A 158 0.20 -17.45 -7.38
CA ARG A 158 -0.72 -16.89 -8.37
C ARG A 158 -0.20 -15.62 -9.01
N THR A 159 -0.78 -15.27 -10.14
CA THR A 159 -0.57 -13.98 -10.80
C THR A 159 -1.81 -13.11 -10.69
N VAL A 160 -1.63 -11.80 -10.60
CA VAL A 160 -2.74 -10.83 -10.55
C VAL A 160 -3.51 -10.83 -11.87
N ALA A 161 -2.83 -10.81 -13.02
CA ALA A 161 -3.49 -10.83 -14.32
C ALA A 161 -4.23 -12.14 -14.59
N GLY A 162 -3.69 -13.26 -14.16
CA GLY A 162 -4.36 -14.57 -14.23
C GLY A 162 -5.65 -14.56 -13.43
N THR A 163 -5.58 -14.08 -12.19
CA THR A 163 -6.73 -14.02 -11.28
C THR A 163 -7.81 -13.04 -11.76
N ALA A 164 -7.41 -11.86 -12.27
CA ALA A 164 -8.35 -10.87 -12.80
C ALA A 164 -9.07 -11.32 -14.10
N ARG A 165 -8.45 -12.20 -14.90
CA ARG A 165 -9.05 -12.71 -16.15
C ARG A 165 -10.10 -13.79 -15.93
N ILE A 166 -9.95 -14.57 -14.88
CA ILE A 166 -10.72 -15.81 -14.70
C ILE A 166 -11.93 -15.55 -13.80
N GLY A 167 -12.03 -14.33 -13.19
CA GLY A 167 -13.01 -14.09 -12.12
C GLY A 167 -13.00 -15.31 -11.20
N ASP A 168 -12.92 -15.30 -9.99
CA ASP A 168 -12.77 -16.33 -8.96
C ASP A 168 -13.06 -17.85 -9.28
N VAL A 169 -13.23 -18.25 -10.54
CA VAL A 169 -13.80 -19.55 -10.94
C VAL A 169 -12.79 -20.56 -11.49
N GLU A 170 -11.67 -20.14 -12.09
CA GLU A 170 -10.63 -21.08 -12.54
C GLU A 170 -9.22 -20.58 -12.21
N LEU A 171 -8.60 -21.32 -11.38
CA LEU A 171 -7.39 -20.94 -10.68
C LEU A 171 -6.16 -21.47 -11.41
N GLY A 172 -5.54 -20.63 -12.21
CA GLY A 172 -4.19 -20.90 -12.70
C GLY A 172 -3.18 -20.81 -11.55
N THR A 173 -3.04 -21.88 -10.77
CA THR A 173 -1.98 -21.99 -9.77
C THR A 173 -0.69 -22.33 -10.49
N ILE A 174 0.33 -21.47 -10.41
CA ILE A 174 1.63 -21.68 -11.06
C ILE A 174 2.32 -22.94 -10.51
N SER A 175 2.04 -23.30 -9.27
CA SER A 175 2.66 -24.43 -8.56
C SER A 175 1.83 -25.71 -8.53
N ALA A 176 0.75 -25.81 -9.30
CA ALA A 176 -0.13 -27.00 -9.29
C ALA A 176 0.53 -28.30 -9.76
N ASN A 177 1.70 -28.22 -10.38
CA ASN A 177 2.44 -29.36 -10.93
C ASN A 177 3.87 -29.52 -10.37
N VAL A 178 4.13 -29.05 -9.16
CA VAL A 178 5.42 -29.25 -8.47
C VAL A 178 5.27 -30.31 -7.39
#